data_51545e3928dcd1e74c363252c99838dc
#
_entry.id   51545e3928dcd1e74c363252c99838dc
#
_cell.length_a   1.000
_cell.length_b   1.000
_cell.length_c   1.000
_cell.angle_alpha   90.00
_cell.angle_beta   90.00
_cell.angle_gamma   90.00
#
_symmetry.space_group_name_H-M   'P 1'
#
loop_
_entity.id
_entity.type
_entity.pdbx_description
1 polymer ?
#
loop_
_entity_poly.entity_id
_entity_poly.type
_entity_poly.pdbx_seq_one_letter_code
_entity_poly.pdbx_strand_id
1 'polypeptide(L)'
;MVAGLQQRKMLTEKERRILAYHEGGHALMAHLMGSVMELQKVTIVSRGNALGYAFYLPEEDRYLHTKEELVDRMIVALAGRAAEEVVFGRVTNGAANDLEKVTEIARSMVFEWGMADTVSSRTLRADNYALSETTKKMRDEEQASLTDGAYEEAVRLLRKHRAPLDRIAAALLEKETLVRDELREIVADVEPESSAAETVGVPRVVASQPGELPA
;
A
#
# COMPACT_ATOMS: atom_id res chain seq x y z
N MET A 1 -10.01 -10.66 -39.83
CA MET A 1 -9.85 -10.16 -38.47
C MET A 1 -8.39 -9.81 -38.28
N VAL A 2 -8.03 -8.52 -38.27
CA VAL A 2 -6.65 -8.09 -37.99
C VAL A 2 -6.51 -8.06 -36.48
N ALA A 3 -5.75 -9.02 -35.91
CA ALA A 3 -5.38 -8.97 -34.52
C ALA A 3 -4.56 -7.71 -34.30
N GLY A 4 -5.13 -6.73 -33.57
CA GLY A 4 -4.47 -5.48 -33.27
C GLY A 4 -3.14 -5.76 -32.53
N LEU A 5 -2.04 -5.47 -33.18
CA LEU A 5 -0.73 -5.39 -32.57
C LEU A 5 -0.83 -4.42 -31.37
N GLN A 6 -0.73 -4.94 -30.16
CA GLN A 6 -0.59 -4.09 -28.97
C GLN A 6 0.68 -3.27 -29.16
N GLN A 7 0.54 -2.00 -29.48
CA GLN A 7 1.66 -1.09 -29.53
C GLN A 7 2.26 -0.98 -28.12
N ARG A 8 3.48 -1.48 -27.97
CA ARG A 8 4.28 -1.27 -26.76
C ARG A 8 4.51 0.24 -26.67
N LYS A 9 3.92 0.89 -25.65
CA LYS A 9 4.18 2.32 -25.42
C LYS A 9 5.68 2.46 -25.17
N MET A 10 6.36 3.23 -26.02
CA MET A 10 7.79 3.52 -25.83
C MET A 10 7.91 4.59 -24.74
N LEU A 11 8.30 4.16 -23.55
CA LEU A 11 8.61 5.06 -22.43
C LEU A 11 9.94 5.75 -22.70
N THR A 12 10.03 7.04 -22.38
CA THR A 12 11.31 7.74 -22.33
C THR A 12 12.17 7.19 -21.19
N GLU A 13 13.49 7.35 -21.26
CA GLU A 13 14.40 6.94 -20.17
C GLU A 13 14.02 7.58 -18.83
N LYS A 14 13.52 8.81 -18.86
CA LYS A 14 13.04 9.51 -17.68
C LYS A 14 11.80 8.84 -17.08
N GLU A 15 10.81 8.49 -17.89
CA GLU A 15 9.60 7.80 -17.47
C GLU A 15 9.93 6.39 -16.99
N ARG A 16 10.83 5.69 -17.70
CA ARG A 16 11.30 4.35 -17.31
C ARG A 16 11.96 4.37 -15.92
N ARG A 17 12.77 5.39 -15.63
CA ARG A 17 13.38 5.56 -14.32
C ARG A 17 12.35 5.86 -13.24
N ILE A 18 11.39 6.74 -13.49
CA ILE A 18 10.30 7.04 -12.54
C ILE A 18 9.53 5.76 -12.24
N LEU A 19 9.16 4.99 -13.26
CA LEU A 19 8.41 3.75 -13.12
C LEU A 19 9.20 2.70 -12.32
N ALA A 20 10.52 2.57 -12.54
CA ALA A 20 11.36 1.64 -11.79
C ALA A 20 11.37 1.94 -10.28
N TYR A 21 11.37 3.21 -9.90
CA TYR A 21 11.29 3.60 -8.49
C TYR A 21 9.87 3.45 -7.93
N HIS A 22 8.85 3.71 -8.73
CA HIS A 22 7.46 3.49 -8.35
C HIS A 22 7.19 2.02 -8.02
N GLU A 23 7.47 1.13 -8.97
CA GLU A 23 7.30 -0.33 -8.79
C GLU A 23 8.29 -0.89 -7.74
N GLY A 24 9.50 -0.34 -7.68
CA GLY A 24 10.48 -0.65 -6.64
C GLY A 24 10.00 -0.27 -5.23
N GLY A 25 9.27 0.84 -5.11
CA GLY A 25 8.63 1.27 -3.87
C GLY A 25 7.60 0.25 -3.38
N HIS A 26 6.70 -0.18 -4.25
CA HIS A 26 5.75 -1.24 -3.95
C HIS A 26 6.43 -2.54 -3.53
N ALA A 27 7.47 -2.94 -4.28
CA ALA A 27 8.19 -4.19 -4.03
C ALA A 27 8.92 -4.17 -2.67
N LEU A 28 9.62 -3.08 -2.35
CA LEU A 28 10.30 -2.93 -1.07
C LEU A 28 9.33 -2.91 0.08
N MET A 29 8.23 -2.15 -0.05
CA MET A 29 7.25 -2.03 1.02
C MET A 29 6.52 -3.33 1.29
N ALA A 30 6.20 -4.12 0.25
CA ALA A 30 5.64 -5.45 0.42
C ALA A 30 6.59 -6.40 1.19
N HIS A 31 7.91 -6.28 0.98
CA HIS A 31 8.90 -7.01 1.74
C HIS A 31 8.95 -6.56 3.21
N LEU A 32 8.92 -5.24 3.46
CA LEU A 32 8.97 -4.69 4.81
C LEU A 32 7.73 -5.04 5.64
N MET A 33 6.54 -5.05 5.01
CA MET A 33 5.26 -5.39 5.65
C MET A 33 4.98 -6.90 5.72
N GLY A 34 5.89 -7.74 5.35
CA GLY A 34 6.06 -9.20 5.43
C GLY A 34 4.84 -10.12 5.55
N SER A 35 3.79 -9.68 6.22
CA SER A 35 2.62 -10.50 6.56
C SER A 35 1.37 -10.24 5.70
N VAL A 36 1.38 -9.22 4.83
CA VAL A 36 0.14 -8.72 4.22
C VAL A 36 -0.03 -9.15 2.77
N MET A 37 1.06 -9.21 2.01
CA MET A 37 1.02 -9.58 0.59
C MET A 37 2.35 -10.16 0.12
N GLU A 38 2.34 -11.40 -0.35
CA GLU A 38 3.53 -12.01 -0.90
C GLU A 38 3.77 -11.56 -2.35
N LEU A 39 4.80 -10.74 -2.57
CA LEU A 39 5.18 -10.31 -3.91
C LEU A 39 5.78 -11.48 -4.70
N GLN A 40 5.18 -11.80 -5.84
CA GLN A 40 5.65 -12.85 -6.74
C GLN A 40 6.50 -12.29 -7.88
N LYS A 41 6.15 -11.09 -8.33
CA LYS A 41 6.78 -10.48 -9.48
C LYS A 41 6.55 -8.97 -9.50
N VAL A 42 7.57 -8.23 -9.88
CA VAL A 42 7.48 -6.80 -10.19
C VAL A 42 8.06 -6.55 -11.58
N THR A 43 7.43 -5.67 -12.37
CA THR A 43 7.87 -5.39 -13.74
C THR A 43 7.55 -3.97 -14.17
N ILE A 44 8.46 -3.39 -14.95
CA ILE A 44 8.27 -2.11 -15.63
C ILE A 44 7.90 -2.27 -17.11
N VAL A 45 7.59 -3.49 -17.55
CA VAL A 45 7.10 -3.77 -18.90
C VAL A 45 5.61 -3.48 -18.96
N SER A 46 5.22 -2.54 -19.81
CA SER A 46 3.81 -2.15 -19.98
C SER A 46 2.95 -3.29 -20.52
N ARG A 47 1.76 -3.46 -19.96
CA ARG A 47 0.71 -4.35 -20.45
C ARG A 47 -0.62 -3.61 -20.57
N GLY A 48 -1.14 -3.51 -21.77
CA GLY A 48 -2.40 -2.79 -22.01
C GLY A 48 -2.28 -1.32 -21.59
N ASN A 49 -3.10 -0.88 -20.65
CA ASN A 49 -3.08 0.48 -20.12
C ASN A 49 -2.12 0.67 -18.93
N ALA A 50 -1.66 -0.41 -18.28
CA ALA A 50 -0.69 -0.34 -17.18
C ALA A 50 0.72 -0.16 -17.73
N LEU A 51 1.48 0.79 -17.15
CA LEU A 51 2.86 1.06 -17.52
C LEU A 51 3.83 0.08 -16.84
N GLY A 52 3.52 -0.38 -15.64
CA GLY A 52 4.20 -1.41 -14.88
C GLY A 52 3.19 -2.11 -13.97
N TYR A 53 3.58 -3.13 -13.23
CA TYR A 53 2.77 -3.72 -12.19
C TYR A 53 3.59 -4.58 -11.22
N ALA A 54 3.18 -4.57 -9.96
CA ALA A 54 3.56 -5.54 -8.97
C ALA A 54 2.46 -6.60 -8.85
N PHE A 55 2.83 -7.88 -8.94
CA PHE A 55 1.89 -9.00 -8.82
C PHE A 55 2.04 -9.66 -7.47
N TYR A 56 0.97 -9.67 -6.71
CA TYR A 56 0.89 -10.26 -5.39
C TYR A 56 0.00 -11.51 -5.44
N LEU A 57 0.38 -12.56 -4.72
CA LEU A 57 -0.53 -13.63 -4.37
C LEU A 57 -1.01 -13.40 -2.93
N PRO A 58 -2.31 -13.52 -2.66
CA PRO A 58 -2.76 -13.67 -1.30
C PRO A 58 -2.16 -14.96 -0.73
N GLU A 59 -1.61 -14.90 0.48
CA GLU A 59 -1.00 -16.08 1.13
C GLU A 59 -1.99 -17.23 1.34
N GLU A 60 -3.28 -16.90 1.50
CA GLU A 60 -4.42 -17.81 1.61
C GLU A 60 -5.71 -17.07 1.22
N ASP A 61 -6.82 -17.80 0.99
CA ASP A 61 -8.17 -17.23 0.87
C ASP A 61 -8.66 -16.73 2.24
N ARG A 62 -8.06 -15.65 2.73
CA ARG A 62 -8.39 -15.05 4.02
C ARG A 62 -9.57 -14.10 3.87
N TYR A 63 -10.63 -14.37 4.60
CA TYR A 63 -11.84 -13.55 4.64
C TYR A 63 -11.83 -12.49 5.75
N LEU A 64 -10.94 -12.61 6.74
CA LEU A 64 -10.85 -11.70 7.87
C LEU A 64 -9.51 -10.98 7.83
N HIS A 65 -9.57 -9.66 7.92
CA HIS A 65 -8.41 -8.77 8.00
C HIS A 65 -8.50 -7.92 9.24
N THR A 66 -7.38 -7.75 9.92
CA THR A 66 -7.29 -6.82 11.05
C THR A 66 -7.16 -5.38 10.57
N LYS A 67 -7.35 -4.42 11.47
CA LYS A 67 -7.14 -3.00 11.19
C LYS A 67 -5.70 -2.75 10.75
N GLU A 68 -4.75 -3.37 11.44
CA GLU A 68 -3.32 -3.28 11.17
C GLU A 68 -2.99 -3.79 9.77
N GLU A 69 -3.48 -4.95 9.38
CA GLU A 69 -3.27 -5.52 8.03
C GLU A 69 -3.82 -4.61 6.92
N LEU A 70 -4.95 -3.94 7.18
CA LEU A 70 -5.54 -3.01 6.21
C LEU A 70 -4.72 -1.72 6.08
N VAL A 71 -4.17 -1.22 7.20
CA VAL A 71 -3.24 -0.08 7.19
C VAL A 71 -1.97 -0.44 6.44
N ASP A 72 -1.37 -1.60 6.70
CA ASP A 72 -0.19 -2.08 5.98
C ASP A 72 -0.44 -2.21 4.47
N ARG A 73 -1.64 -2.67 4.06
CA ARG A 73 -2.05 -2.68 2.64
C ARG A 73 -2.12 -1.28 2.03
N MET A 74 -2.62 -0.29 2.78
CA MET A 74 -2.63 1.09 2.29
C MET A 74 -1.20 1.64 2.16
N ILE A 75 -0.31 1.34 3.11
CA ILE A 75 1.11 1.73 3.06
C ILE A 75 1.79 1.13 1.82
N VAL A 76 1.57 -0.16 1.54
CA VAL A 76 2.11 -0.81 0.33
C VAL A 76 1.55 -0.16 -0.95
N ALA A 77 0.26 0.14 -0.99
CA ALA A 77 -0.36 0.78 -2.15
C ALA A 77 0.13 2.22 -2.37
N LEU A 78 0.47 2.95 -1.32
CA LEU A 78 0.98 4.32 -1.41
C LEU A 78 2.49 4.39 -1.70
N ALA A 79 3.21 3.27 -1.57
CA ALA A 79 4.67 3.23 -1.65
C ALA A 79 5.22 3.65 -3.02
N GLY A 80 4.51 3.37 -4.11
CA GLY A 80 4.93 3.84 -5.44
C GLY A 80 4.99 5.37 -5.52
N ARG A 81 3.92 6.03 -5.09
CA ARG A 81 3.84 7.50 -5.03
C ARG A 81 4.86 8.09 -4.05
N ALA A 82 5.00 7.48 -2.87
CA ALA A 82 5.98 7.91 -1.87
C ALA A 82 7.42 7.77 -2.38
N ALA A 83 7.73 6.72 -3.15
CA ALA A 83 9.04 6.54 -3.78
C ALA A 83 9.33 7.65 -4.81
N GLU A 84 8.35 8.04 -5.62
CA GLU A 84 8.50 9.18 -6.54
C GLU A 84 8.84 10.47 -5.77
N GLU A 85 8.13 10.77 -4.69
CA GLU A 85 8.38 11.95 -3.85
C GLU A 85 9.77 11.91 -3.22
N VAL A 86 10.13 10.80 -2.56
CA VAL A 86 11.40 10.64 -1.86
C VAL A 86 12.61 10.76 -2.81
N VAL A 87 12.45 10.24 -4.03
CA VAL A 87 13.57 10.17 -5.00
C VAL A 87 13.67 11.40 -5.88
N PHE A 88 12.54 11.93 -6.34
CA PHE A 88 12.49 12.98 -7.36
C PHE A 88 11.94 14.31 -6.82
N GLY A 89 11.42 14.36 -5.60
CA GLY A 89 10.77 15.54 -5.01
C GLY A 89 9.49 15.95 -5.75
N ARG A 90 8.87 15.03 -6.47
CA ARG A 90 7.65 15.25 -7.26
C ARG A 90 6.94 13.94 -7.48
N VAL A 91 5.64 14.02 -7.74
CA VAL A 91 4.76 12.88 -7.99
C VAL A 91 4.16 12.95 -9.39
N THR A 92 3.78 11.80 -9.94
CA THR A 92 3.10 11.72 -11.24
C THR A 92 1.66 11.24 -11.07
N ASN A 93 0.92 11.18 -12.16
CA ASN A 93 -0.42 10.60 -12.20
C ASN A 93 -0.41 9.06 -12.27
N GLY A 94 0.76 8.42 -12.24
CA GLY A 94 0.89 6.95 -12.31
C GLY A 94 0.21 6.24 -11.15
N ALA A 95 0.17 6.86 -9.97
CA ALA A 95 -0.44 6.32 -8.77
C ALA A 95 -1.98 6.42 -8.69
N ALA A 96 -2.69 6.81 -9.78
CA ALA A 96 -4.14 7.03 -9.72
C ALA A 96 -4.91 5.81 -9.22
N ASN A 97 -4.62 4.62 -9.76
CA ASN A 97 -5.27 3.37 -9.36
C ASN A 97 -4.91 2.95 -7.90
N ASP A 98 -3.72 3.27 -7.42
CA ASP A 98 -3.33 2.96 -6.05
C ASP A 98 -4.03 3.88 -5.06
N LEU A 99 -4.21 5.15 -5.40
CA LEU A 99 -5.01 6.10 -4.63
C LEU A 99 -6.50 5.68 -4.57
N GLU A 100 -7.06 5.14 -5.65
CA GLU A 100 -8.42 4.57 -5.65
C GLU A 100 -8.53 3.42 -4.64
N LYS A 101 -7.60 2.45 -4.68
CA LYS A 101 -7.56 1.31 -3.74
C LYS A 101 -7.46 1.78 -2.29
N VAL A 102 -6.58 2.73 -1.99
CA VAL A 102 -6.40 3.29 -0.65
C VAL A 102 -7.69 3.96 -0.17
N THR A 103 -8.33 4.74 -1.03
CA THR A 103 -9.60 5.40 -0.72
C THR A 103 -10.71 4.38 -0.42
N GLU A 104 -10.79 3.29 -1.18
CA GLU A 104 -11.77 2.22 -0.96
C GLU A 104 -11.52 1.49 0.37
N ILE A 105 -10.27 1.14 0.69
CA ILE A 105 -9.91 0.50 1.96
C ILE A 105 -10.28 1.41 3.13
N ALA A 106 -9.80 2.65 3.15
CA ALA A 106 -10.07 3.61 4.23
C ALA A 106 -11.57 3.87 4.39
N ARG A 107 -12.30 4.01 3.28
CA ARG A 107 -13.75 4.16 3.28
C ARG A 107 -14.45 2.97 3.93
N SER A 108 -14.08 1.75 3.54
CA SER A 108 -14.70 0.54 4.09
C SER A 108 -14.39 0.39 5.59
N MET A 109 -13.16 0.70 6.00
CA MET A 109 -12.75 0.69 7.41
C MET A 109 -13.63 1.63 8.26
N VAL A 110 -13.82 2.86 7.79
CA VAL A 110 -14.57 3.89 8.54
C VAL A 110 -16.08 3.67 8.44
N PHE A 111 -16.60 3.37 7.22
CA PHE A 111 -18.03 3.42 6.96
C PHE A 111 -18.75 2.10 7.19
N GLU A 112 -18.05 0.98 7.00
CA GLU A 112 -18.67 -0.34 6.95
C GLU A 112 -18.24 -1.23 8.12
N TRP A 113 -16.95 -1.20 8.49
CA TRP A 113 -16.39 -2.17 9.43
C TRP A 113 -16.22 -1.64 10.86
N GLY A 114 -16.49 -0.34 11.08
CA GLY A 114 -16.35 0.27 12.41
C GLY A 114 -14.90 0.25 12.93
N MET A 115 -13.93 0.42 12.02
CA MET A 115 -12.49 0.44 12.35
C MET A 115 -11.93 1.85 12.50
N ALA A 116 -12.80 2.86 12.65
CA ALA A 116 -12.41 4.23 12.96
C ALA A 116 -12.06 4.35 14.45
N ASP A 117 -11.23 5.33 14.81
CA ASP A 117 -10.82 5.54 16.20
C ASP A 117 -11.95 6.14 17.04
N THR A 118 -12.76 7.04 16.46
CA THR A 118 -13.86 7.70 17.16
C THR A 118 -15.17 6.89 17.15
N VAL A 119 -15.35 5.96 16.21
CA VAL A 119 -16.58 5.15 16.10
C VAL A 119 -16.24 3.70 15.74
N SER A 120 -16.23 2.84 16.74
CA SER A 120 -15.92 1.41 16.59
C SER A 120 -17.11 0.47 16.84
N SER A 121 -18.26 0.99 17.31
CA SER A 121 -19.41 0.17 17.74
C SER A 121 -20.61 0.20 16.79
N ARG A 122 -20.52 0.91 15.68
CA ARG A 122 -21.61 1.03 14.69
C ARG A 122 -21.06 1.33 13.31
N THR A 123 -21.83 1.00 12.27
CA THR A 123 -21.53 1.41 10.91
C THR A 123 -21.91 2.87 10.69
N LEU A 124 -21.13 3.57 9.87
CA LEU A 124 -21.43 4.93 9.43
C LEU A 124 -21.93 4.93 7.97
N ARG A 125 -22.48 3.82 7.48
CA ARG A 125 -23.08 3.75 6.14
C ARG A 125 -24.15 4.82 6.02
N ALA A 126 -24.11 5.58 4.94
CA ALA A 126 -25.16 6.48 4.59
C ALA A 126 -26.24 5.72 3.82
N ASP A 127 -27.38 5.47 4.44
CA ASP A 127 -28.62 5.61 3.72
C ASP A 127 -28.83 7.12 3.58
N ASN A 128 -28.84 7.63 2.37
CA ASN A 128 -28.59 9.01 1.95
C ASN A 128 -29.40 10.14 2.64
N TYR A 129 -30.25 9.85 3.60
CA TYR A 129 -31.20 10.83 4.17
C TYR A 129 -30.98 11.21 5.63
N ALA A 130 -30.02 10.61 6.33
CA ALA A 130 -29.99 10.73 7.80
C ALA A 130 -28.64 11.03 8.46
N LEU A 131 -27.57 11.33 7.72
CA LEU A 131 -26.32 11.74 8.37
C LEU A 131 -26.30 13.23 8.63
N SER A 132 -26.11 13.60 9.91
CA SER A 132 -25.84 14.98 10.28
C SER A 132 -24.52 15.47 9.66
N GLU A 133 -24.38 16.77 9.46
CA GLU A 133 -23.13 17.36 8.95
C GLU A 133 -21.92 17.01 9.84
N THR A 134 -22.14 16.91 11.15
CA THR A 134 -21.12 16.48 12.11
C THR A 134 -20.64 15.05 11.81
N THR A 135 -21.56 14.12 11.51
CA THR A 135 -21.19 12.75 11.17
C THR A 135 -20.46 12.66 9.83
N LYS A 136 -20.87 13.45 8.84
CA LYS A 136 -20.15 13.53 7.56
C LYS A 136 -18.73 14.03 7.76
N LYS A 137 -18.57 15.13 8.50
CA LYS A 137 -17.24 15.70 8.82
C LYS A 137 -16.36 14.69 9.56
N MET A 138 -16.90 14.01 10.56
CA MET A 138 -16.17 12.95 11.29
C MET A 138 -15.68 11.83 10.34
N ARG A 139 -16.52 11.38 9.41
CA ARG A 139 -16.14 10.36 8.40
C ARG A 139 -14.98 10.83 7.53
N ASP A 140 -15.04 12.08 7.07
CA ASP A 140 -14.01 12.65 6.22
C ASP A 140 -12.69 12.82 6.98
N GLU A 141 -12.74 13.26 8.24
CA GLU A 141 -11.59 13.41 9.12
C GLU A 141 -10.93 12.06 9.44
N GLU A 142 -11.71 11.04 9.78
CA GLU A 142 -11.20 9.70 10.04
C GLU A 142 -10.57 9.05 8.78
N GLN A 143 -11.23 9.19 7.63
CA GLN A 143 -10.68 8.69 6.37
C GLN A 143 -9.38 9.40 6.01
N ALA A 144 -9.33 10.73 6.13
CA ALA A 144 -8.12 11.50 5.89
C ALA A 144 -6.98 11.08 6.85
N SER A 145 -7.29 10.93 8.15
CA SER A 145 -6.29 10.50 9.14
C SER A 145 -5.65 9.15 8.79
N LEU A 146 -6.45 8.17 8.35
CA LEU A 146 -5.94 6.86 7.94
C LEU A 146 -5.06 6.95 6.68
N THR A 147 -5.51 7.69 5.66
CA THR A 147 -4.77 7.77 4.39
C THR A 147 -3.50 8.59 4.51
N ASP A 148 -3.55 9.73 5.22
CA ASP A 148 -2.40 10.60 5.42
C ASP A 148 -1.36 9.92 6.32
N GLY A 149 -1.79 9.27 7.41
CA GLY A 149 -0.90 8.50 8.27
C GLY A 149 -0.20 7.35 7.53
N ALA A 150 -0.93 6.61 6.70
CA ALA A 150 -0.33 5.56 5.87
C ALA A 150 0.67 6.12 4.85
N TYR A 151 0.39 7.31 4.29
CA TYR A 151 1.32 7.96 3.36
C TYR A 151 2.60 8.46 4.05
N GLU A 152 2.46 9.12 5.19
CA GLU A 152 3.60 9.59 5.99
C GLU A 152 4.51 8.44 6.40
N GLU A 153 3.92 7.31 6.79
CA GLU A 153 4.67 6.11 7.16
C GLU A 153 5.39 5.49 5.95
N ALA A 154 4.73 5.42 4.77
CA ALA A 154 5.37 4.98 3.55
C ALA A 154 6.59 5.86 3.20
N VAL A 155 6.46 7.17 3.30
CA VAL A 155 7.56 8.12 3.06
C VAL A 155 8.69 7.92 4.09
N ARG A 156 8.36 7.74 5.37
CA ARG A 156 9.33 7.51 6.45
C ARG A 156 10.16 6.24 6.20
N LEU A 157 9.48 5.14 5.89
CA LEU A 157 10.12 3.85 5.63
C LEU A 157 11.00 3.87 4.38
N LEU A 158 10.53 4.47 3.29
CA LEU A 158 11.32 4.59 2.07
C LEU A 158 12.54 5.49 2.22
N ARG A 159 12.47 6.53 3.06
CA ARG A 159 13.65 7.34 3.43
C ARG A 159 14.65 6.52 4.25
N LYS A 160 14.18 5.74 5.22
CA LYS A 160 15.01 4.85 6.05
C LYS A 160 15.69 3.77 5.20
N HIS A 161 14.97 3.19 4.24
CA HIS A 161 15.43 2.10 3.39
C HIS A 161 15.77 2.56 1.97
N ARG A 162 16.36 3.75 1.82
CA ARG A 162 16.69 4.34 0.52
C ARG A 162 17.66 3.47 -0.30
N ALA A 163 18.70 2.93 0.31
CA ALA A 163 19.69 2.12 -0.40
C ALA A 163 19.11 0.81 -0.99
N PRO A 164 18.30 0.02 -0.26
CA PRO A 164 17.53 -1.08 -0.85
C PRO A 164 16.63 -0.65 -2.02
N LEU A 165 15.91 0.47 -1.90
CA LEU A 165 15.08 1.00 -2.98
C LEU A 165 15.91 1.29 -4.25
N ASP A 166 17.08 1.91 -4.08
CA ASP A 166 17.97 2.21 -5.21
C ASP A 166 18.48 0.91 -5.88
N ARG A 167 18.78 -0.16 -5.10
CA ARG A 167 19.18 -1.47 -5.65
C ARG A 167 18.05 -2.13 -6.47
N ILE A 168 16.82 -2.13 -5.94
CA ILE A 168 15.66 -2.67 -6.66
C ILE A 168 15.41 -1.91 -7.95
N ALA A 169 15.42 -0.58 -7.90
CA ALA A 169 15.21 0.27 -9.09
C ALA A 169 16.30 0.03 -10.15
N ALA A 170 17.56 -0.10 -9.75
CA ALA A 170 18.65 -0.41 -10.67
C ALA A 170 18.47 -1.78 -11.35
N ALA A 171 18.11 -2.80 -10.58
CA ALA A 171 17.83 -4.14 -11.10
C ALA A 171 16.62 -4.16 -12.06
N LEU A 172 15.55 -3.37 -11.75
CA LEU A 172 14.40 -3.21 -12.66
C LEU A 172 14.77 -2.49 -13.96
N LEU A 173 15.67 -1.51 -13.91
CA LEU A 173 16.14 -0.82 -15.12
C LEU A 173 16.98 -1.74 -16.02
N GLU A 174 17.72 -2.69 -15.44
CA GLU A 174 18.55 -3.66 -16.15
C GLU A 174 17.71 -4.83 -16.69
N LYS A 175 16.92 -5.49 -15.83
CA LYS A 175 16.22 -6.74 -16.15
C LYS A 175 14.77 -6.54 -16.60
N GLU A 176 14.21 -5.36 -16.44
CA GLU A 176 12.80 -4.99 -16.67
C GLU A 176 11.77 -5.75 -15.80
N THR A 177 12.16 -6.87 -15.23
CA THR A 177 11.29 -7.73 -14.41
C THR A 177 12.15 -8.41 -13.36
N LEU A 178 11.65 -8.45 -12.13
CA LEU A 178 12.20 -9.21 -11.01
C LEU A 178 11.16 -10.20 -10.51
N VAL A 179 11.57 -11.44 -10.30
CA VAL A 179 10.77 -12.46 -9.62
C VAL A 179 11.11 -12.47 -8.12
N ARG A 180 10.26 -13.12 -7.34
CA ARG A 180 10.34 -13.18 -5.87
C ARG A 180 11.74 -13.49 -5.34
N ASP A 181 12.38 -14.53 -5.88
CA ASP A 181 13.69 -14.99 -5.38
C ASP A 181 14.77 -13.95 -5.64
N GLU A 182 14.78 -13.32 -6.83
CA GLU A 182 15.71 -12.24 -7.16
C GLU A 182 15.50 -11.02 -6.24
N LEU A 183 14.22 -10.66 -5.95
CA LEU A 183 13.93 -9.58 -5.02
C LEU A 183 14.46 -9.90 -3.62
N ARG A 184 14.22 -11.11 -3.11
CA ARG A 184 14.73 -11.56 -1.81
C ARG A 184 16.24 -11.48 -1.69
N GLU A 185 16.98 -11.85 -2.76
CA GLU A 185 18.43 -11.69 -2.79
C GLU A 185 18.86 -10.21 -2.71
N ILE A 186 18.18 -9.32 -3.44
CA ILE A 186 18.49 -7.88 -3.43
C ILE A 186 18.28 -7.24 -2.06
N VAL A 187 17.29 -7.71 -1.30
CA VAL A 187 16.91 -7.17 0.02
C VAL A 187 17.25 -8.11 1.19
N ALA A 188 18.15 -9.06 0.99
CA ALA A 188 18.49 -10.06 2.00
C ALA A 188 19.06 -9.47 3.32
N ASP A 189 19.60 -8.25 3.25
CA ASP A 189 20.10 -7.47 4.39
C ASP A 189 19.04 -6.58 5.05
N VAL A 190 17.80 -6.64 4.59
CA VAL A 190 16.67 -5.81 5.07
C VAL A 190 15.69 -6.71 5.82
N GLU A 191 15.58 -6.49 7.11
CA GLU A 191 14.59 -7.20 7.92
C GLU A 191 13.21 -6.58 7.76
N PRO A 192 12.13 -7.39 7.78
CA PRO A 192 10.77 -6.89 7.86
C PRO A 192 10.58 -5.97 9.08
N GLU A 193 9.80 -4.92 8.91
CA GLU A 193 9.39 -4.07 10.03
C GLU A 193 8.24 -4.75 10.80
N SER A 194 8.13 -4.49 12.09
CA SER A 194 6.89 -4.81 12.81
C SER A 194 5.77 -3.94 12.25
N SER A 195 4.52 -4.45 12.24
CA SER A 195 3.38 -3.73 11.64
C SER A 195 3.42 -2.23 11.92
N ALA A 196 3.39 -1.43 10.86
CA ALA A 196 3.49 0.02 10.94
C ALA A 196 2.23 0.68 11.53
N ALA A 197 1.16 -0.08 11.75
CA ALA A 197 -0.07 0.37 12.38
C ALA A 197 0.15 1.00 13.77
N GLU A 198 1.20 0.60 14.50
CA GLU A 198 1.58 1.22 15.76
C GLU A 198 1.99 2.69 15.59
N THR A 199 2.54 3.03 14.45
CA THR A 199 3.05 4.38 14.14
C THR A 199 1.93 5.29 13.60
N VAL A 200 0.91 4.71 12.97
CA VAL A 200 -0.22 5.43 12.36
C VAL A 200 -1.32 5.78 13.39
N GLY A 201 -1.02 5.68 14.69
CA GLY A 201 -1.96 6.08 15.76
C GLY A 201 -3.11 5.10 15.98
N VAL A 202 -2.96 3.85 15.51
CA VAL A 202 -3.94 2.79 15.79
C VAL A 202 -3.71 2.29 17.23
N PRO A 203 -4.61 2.56 18.18
CA PRO A 203 -4.45 2.05 19.54
C PRO A 203 -4.49 0.52 19.51
N ARG A 204 -3.47 -0.12 20.08
CA ARG A 204 -3.57 -1.56 20.35
C ARG A 204 -4.80 -1.83 21.19
N VAL A 205 -5.71 -2.63 20.70
CA VAL A 205 -6.65 -3.31 21.58
C VAL A 205 -5.81 -4.27 22.43
N VAL A 206 -5.45 -3.82 23.63
CA VAL A 206 -4.82 -4.71 24.61
C VAL A 206 -5.83 -5.79 24.88
N ALA A 207 -5.58 -6.99 24.35
CA ALA A 207 -6.35 -8.16 24.73
C ALA A 207 -6.25 -8.26 26.26
N SER A 208 -7.33 -7.93 26.95
CA SER A 208 -7.45 -8.19 28.39
C SER A 208 -7.20 -9.68 28.57
N GLN A 209 -6.20 -10.03 29.36
CA GLN A 209 -5.95 -11.41 29.74
C GLN A 209 -7.28 -12.02 30.22
N PRO A 210 -7.61 -13.24 29.80
CA PRO A 210 -8.83 -13.87 30.29
C PRO A 210 -8.74 -13.94 31.81
N GLY A 211 -9.56 -13.11 32.46
CA GLY A 211 -9.68 -13.13 33.92
C GLY A 211 -10.11 -14.50 34.35
N GLU A 212 -9.39 -15.08 35.29
CA GLU A 212 -9.83 -16.28 36.01
C GLU A 212 -11.27 -16.06 36.52
N LEU A 213 -12.20 -16.87 36.05
CA LEU A 213 -13.55 -16.90 36.60
C LEU A 213 -13.43 -17.30 38.08
N PRO A 214 -14.00 -16.52 39.01
CA PRO A 214 -14.05 -16.97 40.41
C PRO A 214 -14.91 -18.22 40.52
N ALA A 215 -14.44 -19.16 41.33
CA ALA A 215 -15.05 -20.43 41.63
C ALA A 215 -16.45 -20.31 42.28
#